data_1cd09112976d4e15b17dc2367c49594f
#
_entry.id   1cd09112976d4e15b17dc2367c49594f
#
_cell.length_a   1.000
_cell.length_b   1.000
_cell.length_c   1.000
_cell.angle_alpha   90.00
_cell.angle_beta   90.00
_cell.angle_gamma   90.00
#
_symmetry.space_group_name_H-M   'P 1'
#
loop_
_entity.id
_entity.type
_entity.pdbx_description
1 polymer ?
#
loop_
_entity_poly.entity_id
_entity_poly.type
_entity_poly.pdbx_seq_one_letter_code
_entity_poly.pdbx_strand_id
1 'polypeptide(L)'
;YKELLPASGPVRTQILGVPTREKEEQSQRVKDYMNYQLTQEMKEYDAEFDQMLFYLPLAGSAFKKVYYDDLLGRAVSKFVPADDLVVPYTATSLEDANAVIHVIKIAENDLRKQQVIGFYSDIELTPPGYPPDDRLKDAERKLEGTSKTTRNENMYTLLECHVNLDLEGFEDLQFRQPDLERIVSLIGNRT
;
A
#
# COMPACT_ATOMS: atom_id res chain seq x y z
N TYR A 1 12.05 -1.82 17.76
CA TYR A 1 11.21 -0.64 17.59
C TYR A 1 11.93 0.65 18.02
N LYS A 2 12.29 0.78 19.32
CA LYS A 2 12.91 2.00 19.87
C LYS A 2 14.25 2.40 19.23
N GLU A 3 14.99 1.45 18.68
CA GLU A 3 16.23 1.72 17.96
C GLU A 3 15.99 2.28 16.55
N LEU A 4 14.90 1.85 15.91
CA LEU A 4 14.53 2.27 14.56
C LEU A 4 13.75 3.58 14.56
N LEU A 5 12.95 3.82 15.60
CA LEU A 5 12.17 5.04 15.80
C LEU A 5 12.60 5.75 17.11
N PRO A 6 13.75 6.42 17.12
CA PRO A 6 14.19 7.18 18.27
C PRO A 6 13.30 8.42 18.48
N ALA A 7 13.18 8.87 19.72
CA ALA A 7 12.38 10.06 20.07
C ALA A 7 12.82 11.35 19.34
N SER A 8 14.07 11.40 18.89
CA SER A 8 14.61 12.51 18.08
C SER A 8 14.18 12.48 16.60
N GLY A 9 13.38 11.49 16.20
CA GLY A 9 12.94 11.24 14.83
C GLY A 9 13.85 10.24 14.09
N PRO A 10 13.27 9.48 13.16
CA PRO A 10 13.98 8.42 12.42
C PRO A 10 14.95 8.95 11.34
N VAL A 11 14.75 10.18 10.88
CA VAL A 11 15.52 10.75 9.77
C VAL A 11 16.80 11.41 10.26
N ARG A 12 17.91 11.02 9.66
CA ARG A 12 19.22 11.68 9.80
C ARG A 12 19.70 12.11 8.43
N THR A 13 20.24 13.29 8.33
CA THR A 13 20.81 13.82 7.09
C THR A 13 22.33 13.82 7.16
N GLN A 14 22.96 13.52 6.03
CA GLN A 14 24.41 13.58 5.87
C GLN A 14 24.76 14.36 4.62
N ILE A 15 25.71 15.27 4.73
CA ILE A 15 26.20 16.06 3.60
C ILE A 15 27.20 15.22 2.83
N LEU A 16 26.96 15.02 1.54
CA LEU A 16 27.90 14.41 0.62
C LEU A 16 28.76 15.51 0.00
N GLY A 17 30.09 15.34 0.09
CA GLY A 17 31.07 16.30 -0.44
C GLY A 17 31.53 17.31 0.60
N VAL A 18 31.96 18.50 0.14
CA VAL A 18 32.53 19.53 1.02
C VAL A 18 31.40 20.20 1.83
N PRO A 19 31.46 20.16 3.16
CA PRO A 19 30.50 20.84 4.01
C PRO A 19 30.71 22.36 3.90
N THR A 20 29.62 23.09 3.70
CA THR A 20 29.56 24.55 3.79
C THR A 20 28.46 24.90 4.78
N ARG A 21 28.58 26.05 5.41
CA ARG A 21 27.59 26.53 6.39
C ARG A 21 26.16 26.53 5.82
N GLU A 22 25.99 26.94 4.57
CA GLU A 22 24.68 26.95 3.92
C GLU A 22 24.11 25.54 3.75
N LYS A 23 24.96 24.55 3.36
CA LYS A 23 24.55 23.15 3.24
C LYS A 23 24.20 22.52 4.59
N GLU A 24 24.90 22.92 5.66
CA GLU A 24 24.60 22.46 7.01
C GLU A 24 23.24 22.98 7.48
N GLU A 25 22.96 24.27 7.29
CA GLU A 25 21.66 24.87 7.61
C GLU A 25 20.53 24.26 6.78
N GLN A 26 20.77 23.97 5.49
CA GLN A 26 19.82 23.30 4.60
C GLN A 26 19.57 21.84 5.05
N SER A 27 20.62 21.12 5.36
CA SER A 27 20.56 19.74 5.85
C SER A 27 19.72 19.63 7.13
N GLN A 28 19.91 20.56 8.07
CA GLN A 28 19.14 20.60 9.29
C GLN A 28 17.64 20.89 9.01
N ARG A 29 17.32 21.85 8.14
CA ARG A 29 15.92 22.12 7.76
C ARG A 29 15.24 20.93 7.11
N VAL A 30 15.95 20.22 6.22
CA VAL A 30 15.43 19.00 5.58
C VAL A 30 15.17 17.92 6.62
N LYS A 31 16.11 17.70 7.53
CA LYS A 31 15.95 16.72 8.62
C LYS A 31 14.73 17.03 9.49
N ASP A 32 14.60 18.29 9.92
CA ASP A 32 13.52 18.71 10.80
C ASP A 32 12.16 18.59 10.09
N TYR A 33 12.08 18.99 8.83
CA TYR A 33 10.87 18.86 8.02
C TYR A 33 10.46 17.39 7.78
N MET A 34 11.39 16.54 7.41
CA MET A 34 11.09 15.11 7.19
C MET A 34 10.66 14.41 8.50
N ASN A 35 11.31 14.73 9.61
CA ASN A 35 10.89 14.21 10.91
C ASN A 35 9.50 14.71 11.30
N TYR A 36 9.18 15.97 11.04
CA TYR A 36 7.85 16.53 11.25
C TYR A 36 6.80 15.79 10.42
N GLN A 37 7.06 15.56 9.13
CA GLN A 37 6.14 14.80 8.28
C GLN A 37 5.87 13.40 8.83
N LEU A 38 6.91 12.67 9.22
CA LEU A 38 6.77 11.29 9.68
C LEU A 38 6.13 11.18 11.07
N THR A 39 6.37 12.13 11.96
CA THR A 39 5.91 12.05 13.36
C THR A 39 4.62 12.82 13.63
N GLN A 40 4.32 13.87 12.86
CA GLN A 40 3.18 14.75 13.12
C GLN A 40 2.11 14.69 12.01
N GLU A 41 2.51 14.68 10.75
CA GLU A 41 1.56 14.63 9.64
C GLU A 41 1.06 13.21 9.37
N MET A 42 1.96 12.23 9.31
CA MET A 42 1.61 10.83 9.10
C MET A 42 1.31 10.14 10.44
N LYS A 43 0.13 10.41 11.00
CA LYS A 43 -0.26 9.87 12.31
C LYS A 43 -0.28 8.34 12.39
N GLU A 44 -0.49 7.69 11.25
CA GLU A 44 -0.49 6.25 11.10
C GLU A 44 0.91 5.63 11.03
N TYR A 45 1.94 6.43 10.76
CA TYR A 45 3.27 5.91 10.45
C TYR A 45 3.84 4.98 11.52
N ASP A 46 3.74 5.37 12.79
CA ASP A 46 4.27 4.60 13.92
C ASP A 46 3.54 3.27 14.10
N ALA A 47 2.19 3.30 14.05
CA ALA A 47 1.36 2.11 14.23
C ALA A 47 1.55 1.12 13.09
N GLU A 48 1.55 1.59 11.85
CA GLU A 48 1.77 0.79 10.66
C GLU A 48 3.18 0.20 10.60
N PHE A 49 4.17 0.93 11.10
CA PHE A 49 5.55 0.47 11.15
C PHE A 49 5.74 -0.59 12.25
N ASP A 50 5.09 -0.43 13.40
CA ASP A 50 5.11 -1.42 14.47
C ASP A 50 4.48 -2.75 14.02
N GLN A 51 3.33 -2.69 13.34
CA GLN A 51 2.70 -3.87 12.73
C GLN A 51 3.63 -4.55 11.71
N MET A 52 4.29 -3.78 10.86
CA MET A 52 5.24 -4.31 9.88
C MET A 52 6.40 -5.04 10.57
N LEU A 53 6.97 -4.45 11.62
CA LEU A 53 8.08 -5.06 12.37
C LEU A 53 7.66 -6.32 13.11
N PHE A 54 6.42 -6.40 13.58
CA PHE A 54 5.87 -7.59 14.20
C PHE A 54 5.63 -8.70 13.18
N TYR A 55 5.11 -8.34 12.02
CA TYR A 55 4.75 -9.30 10.97
C TYR A 55 5.98 -9.86 10.22
N LEU A 56 6.99 -9.04 10.00
CA LEU A 56 8.18 -9.39 9.22
C LEU A 56 8.88 -10.68 9.69
N PRO A 57 9.14 -10.90 10.99
CA PRO A 57 9.75 -12.14 11.47
C PRO A 57 8.87 -13.38 11.30
N LEU A 58 7.55 -13.20 11.28
CA LEU A 58 6.59 -14.30 11.14
C LEU A 58 6.42 -14.75 9.70
N ALA A 59 6.24 -13.80 8.78
CA ALA A 59 5.96 -14.05 7.38
C ALA A 59 7.23 -14.09 6.49
N GLY A 60 8.35 -13.60 7.00
CA GLY A 60 9.61 -13.51 6.25
C GLY A 60 9.69 -12.32 5.29
N SER A 61 8.55 -11.74 4.92
CA SER A 61 8.46 -10.54 4.06
C SER A 61 7.31 -9.64 4.49
N ALA A 62 7.49 -8.35 4.33
CA ALA A 62 6.51 -7.33 4.62
C ALA A 62 6.72 -6.14 3.69
N PHE A 63 5.64 -5.49 3.29
CA PHE A 63 5.68 -4.42 2.31
C PHE A 63 5.12 -3.12 2.91
N LYS A 64 5.55 -2.01 2.34
CA LYS A 64 5.07 -0.69 2.73
C LYS A 64 4.64 0.07 1.49
N LYS A 65 3.41 0.55 1.51
CA LYS A 65 2.86 1.38 0.45
C LYS A 65 2.89 2.83 0.89
N VAL A 66 3.58 3.66 0.13
CA VAL A 66 3.66 5.10 0.37
C VAL A 66 3.04 5.82 -0.82
N TYR A 67 2.08 6.69 -0.56
CA TYR A 67 1.40 7.45 -1.60
C TYR A 67 0.90 8.78 -1.05
N TYR A 68 0.56 9.69 -1.94
CA TYR A 68 -0.11 10.93 -1.58
C TYR A 68 -1.62 10.73 -1.65
N ASP A 69 -2.31 11.05 -0.57
CA ASP A 69 -3.77 10.98 -0.51
C ASP A 69 -4.35 12.37 -0.72
N ASP A 70 -5.00 12.56 -1.88
CA ASP A 70 -5.57 13.86 -2.27
C ASP A 70 -6.70 14.30 -1.34
N LEU A 71 -7.43 13.34 -0.73
CA LEU A 71 -8.51 13.64 0.19
C LEU A 71 -8.00 14.14 1.54
N LEU A 72 -6.90 13.55 1.99
CA LEU A 72 -6.23 13.95 3.24
C LEU A 72 -5.26 15.11 3.02
N GLY A 73 -4.87 15.40 1.76
CA GLY A 73 -3.92 16.43 1.38
C GLY A 73 -2.51 16.18 1.94
N ARG A 74 -2.14 14.91 2.18
CA ARG A 74 -0.85 14.54 2.78
C ARG A 74 -0.36 13.17 2.29
N ALA A 75 0.92 12.93 2.48
CA ALA A 75 1.47 11.61 2.28
C ALA A 75 0.97 10.61 3.34
N VAL A 76 0.74 9.39 2.91
CA VAL A 76 0.25 8.28 3.73
C VAL A 76 1.18 7.09 3.56
N SER A 77 1.43 6.39 4.65
CA SER A 77 2.29 5.21 4.67
C SER A 77 1.53 4.07 5.33
N LYS A 78 1.22 3.03 4.56
CA LYS A 78 0.48 1.84 5.03
C LYS A 78 1.32 0.59 4.95
N PHE A 79 1.17 -0.26 5.94
CA PHE A 79 1.69 -1.61 5.93
C PHE A 79 0.83 -2.50 5.02
N VAL A 80 1.48 -3.33 4.21
CA VAL A 80 0.82 -4.32 3.35
C VAL A 80 1.42 -5.69 3.69
N PRO A 81 0.62 -6.61 4.24
CA PRO A 81 1.06 -7.97 4.47
C PRO A 81 1.37 -8.69 3.16
N ALA A 82 2.25 -9.66 3.20
CA ALA A 82 2.65 -10.42 2.01
C ALA A 82 1.46 -11.17 1.37
N ASP A 83 0.46 -11.55 2.17
CA ASP A 83 -0.73 -12.26 1.71
C ASP A 83 -1.66 -11.39 0.86
N ASP A 84 -1.58 -10.08 1.02
CA ASP A 84 -2.38 -9.11 0.26
C ASP A 84 -1.65 -8.56 -0.96
N LEU A 85 -0.41 -9.04 -1.22
CA LEU A 85 0.37 -8.62 -2.38
C LEU A 85 0.59 -9.80 -3.34
N VAL A 86 0.11 -9.65 -4.56
CA VAL A 86 0.27 -10.66 -5.61
C VAL A 86 1.28 -10.16 -6.62
N VAL A 87 2.32 -10.95 -6.84
CA VAL A 87 3.38 -10.70 -7.81
C VAL A 87 3.59 -11.94 -8.68
N PRO A 88 4.10 -11.81 -9.92
CA PRO A 88 4.44 -12.96 -10.76
C PRO A 88 5.45 -13.87 -10.07
N TYR A 89 5.30 -15.18 -10.23
CA TYR A 89 6.19 -16.18 -9.65
C TYR A 89 7.66 -16.03 -10.08
N THR A 90 7.88 -15.48 -11.26
CA THR A 90 9.21 -15.25 -11.83
C THR A 90 9.89 -13.99 -11.33
N ALA A 91 9.17 -13.11 -10.62
CA ALA A 91 9.73 -11.87 -10.13
C ALA A 91 10.72 -12.13 -8.98
N THR A 92 11.91 -11.58 -9.08
CA THR A 92 12.94 -11.62 -8.03
C THR A 92 12.91 -10.40 -7.13
N SER A 93 12.38 -9.29 -7.64
CA SER A 93 12.18 -8.03 -6.91
C SER A 93 10.88 -7.34 -7.37
N LEU A 94 10.41 -6.36 -6.62
CA LEU A 94 9.26 -5.55 -7.04
C LEU A 94 9.57 -4.68 -8.27
N GLU A 95 10.83 -4.31 -8.47
CA GLU A 95 11.28 -3.52 -9.60
C GLU A 95 11.26 -4.30 -10.92
N ASP A 96 11.55 -5.61 -10.85
CA ASP A 96 11.54 -6.50 -12.01
C ASP A 96 10.15 -7.09 -12.29
N ALA A 97 9.19 -6.85 -11.42
CA ALA A 97 7.86 -7.40 -11.56
C ALA A 97 7.06 -6.62 -12.63
N ASN A 98 6.65 -7.32 -13.69
CA ASN A 98 5.77 -6.74 -14.72
C ASN A 98 4.39 -6.36 -14.19
N ALA A 99 3.98 -6.96 -13.11
CA ALA A 99 2.71 -6.68 -12.45
C ALA A 99 2.84 -6.83 -10.94
N VAL A 100 2.33 -5.85 -10.20
CA VAL A 100 2.19 -5.90 -8.74
C VAL A 100 0.73 -5.58 -8.44
N ILE A 101 0.04 -6.50 -7.77
CA ILE A 101 -1.38 -6.35 -7.46
C ILE A 101 -1.56 -6.34 -5.95
N HIS A 102 -2.16 -5.28 -5.44
CA HIS A 102 -2.55 -5.15 -4.05
C HIS A 102 -4.03 -5.50 -3.90
N VAL A 103 -4.31 -6.48 -3.07
CA VAL A 103 -5.66 -6.97 -2.77
C VAL A 103 -6.20 -6.22 -1.55
N ILE A 104 -7.21 -5.41 -1.75
CA ILE A 104 -7.78 -4.54 -0.71
C ILE A 104 -9.21 -4.99 -0.41
N LYS A 105 -9.53 -5.18 0.86
CA LYS A 105 -10.91 -5.39 1.30
C LYS A 105 -11.51 -4.06 1.73
N ILE A 106 -12.58 -3.66 1.09
CA ILE A 106 -13.23 -2.38 1.33
C ILE A 106 -14.73 -2.57 1.58
N ALA A 107 -15.26 -1.85 2.55
CA ALA A 107 -16.70 -1.86 2.81
C ALA A 107 -17.46 -1.12 1.70
N GLU A 108 -18.68 -1.56 1.41
CA GLU A 108 -19.53 -0.94 0.37
C GLU A 108 -19.68 0.57 0.57
N ASN A 109 -19.93 1.00 1.79
CA ASN A 109 -20.12 2.40 2.11
C ASN A 109 -18.87 3.26 1.77
N ASP A 110 -17.68 2.73 2.05
CA ASP A 110 -16.43 3.46 1.78
C ASP A 110 -16.10 3.46 0.29
N LEU A 111 -16.41 2.37 -0.42
CA LEU A 111 -16.29 2.32 -1.86
C LEU A 111 -17.22 3.32 -2.55
N ARG A 112 -18.49 3.41 -2.11
CA ARG A 112 -19.47 4.39 -2.63
C ARG A 112 -19.04 5.83 -2.34
N LYS A 113 -18.49 6.11 -1.16
CA LYS A 113 -17.93 7.44 -0.85
C LYS A 113 -16.84 7.84 -1.84
N GLN A 114 -15.95 6.89 -2.17
CA GLN A 114 -14.87 7.13 -3.12
C GLN A 114 -15.36 7.32 -4.56
N GLN A 115 -16.46 6.66 -4.93
CA GLN A 115 -17.15 6.91 -6.20
C GLN A 115 -17.75 8.32 -6.25
N VAL A 116 -18.48 8.74 -5.19
CA VAL A 116 -19.08 10.06 -5.10
C VAL A 116 -18.04 11.19 -5.17
N ILE A 117 -16.88 10.99 -4.59
CA ILE A 117 -15.77 11.97 -4.62
C ILE A 117 -15.08 11.98 -5.99
N GLY A 118 -15.33 10.97 -6.84
CA GLY A 118 -14.72 10.86 -8.17
C GLY A 118 -13.35 10.20 -8.17
N PHE A 119 -12.96 9.55 -7.07
CA PHE A 119 -11.72 8.77 -7.01
C PHE A 119 -11.83 7.47 -7.81
N TYR A 120 -12.97 6.79 -7.70
CA TYR A 120 -13.35 5.66 -8.55
C TYR A 120 -14.47 6.07 -9.51
N SER A 121 -14.52 5.41 -10.66
CA SER A 121 -15.62 5.58 -11.61
C SER A 121 -16.94 5.18 -10.98
N ASP A 122 -18.01 5.90 -11.31
CA ASP A 122 -19.37 5.59 -10.86
C ASP A 122 -19.90 4.41 -11.66
N ILE A 123 -19.69 3.22 -11.14
CA ILE A 123 -20.13 1.95 -11.72
C ILE A 123 -21.17 1.35 -10.78
N GLU A 124 -22.20 0.74 -11.35
CA GLU A 124 -23.17 -0.02 -10.58
C GLU A 124 -22.47 -1.23 -9.91
N LEU A 125 -22.49 -1.25 -8.58
CA LEU A 125 -21.87 -2.31 -7.81
C LEU A 125 -22.82 -3.51 -7.74
N THR A 126 -22.36 -4.64 -8.26
CA THR A 126 -23.04 -5.92 -8.01
C THR A 126 -22.88 -6.29 -6.53
N PRO A 127 -23.88 -6.95 -5.91
CA PRO A 127 -23.74 -7.39 -4.53
C PRO A 127 -22.44 -8.17 -4.31
N PRO A 128 -21.72 -7.94 -3.20
CA PRO A 128 -20.48 -8.64 -2.94
C PRO A 128 -20.76 -10.14 -2.95
N GLY A 129 -20.04 -10.86 -3.81
CA GLY A 129 -20.11 -12.30 -3.90
C GLY A 129 -19.62 -12.94 -2.58
N TYR A 130 -20.16 -14.09 -2.22
CA TYR A 130 -19.57 -14.89 -1.15
C TYR A 130 -18.11 -15.19 -1.54
N PRO A 131 -17.15 -15.00 -0.62
CA PRO A 131 -15.80 -15.43 -0.89
C PRO A 131 -15.82 -16.91 -1.27
N PRO A 132 -15.05 -17.34 -2.29
CA PRO A 132 -14.98 -18.74 -2.66
C PRO A 132 -14.65 -19.57 -1.41
N ASP A 133 -15.26 -20.71 -1.31
CA ASP A 133 -15.13 -21.64 -0.18
C ASP A 133 -13.65 -22.00 -0.02
N ASP A 134 -12.94 -21.27 0.81
CA ASP A 134 -11.51 -21.43 1.02
C ASP A 134 -11.30 -22.53 2.06
N ARG A 135 -11.15 -23.75 1.57
CA ARG A 135 -10.99 -24.95 2.40
C ARG A 135 -9.79 -24.85 3.35
N LEU A 136 -8.77 -24.08 2.99
CA LEU A 136 -7.59 -23.85 3.81
C LEU A 136 -7.96 -22.96 5.01
N LYS A 137 -8.64 -21.85 4.77
CA LYS A 137 -9.11 -20.96 5.84
C LYS A 137 -10.16 -21.61 6.74
N ASP A 138 -10.99 -22.51 6.19
CA ASP A 138 -11.92 -23.30 7.01
C ASP A 138 -11.18 -24.33 7.89
N ALA A 139 -10.09 -24.90 7.40
CA ALA A 139 -9.25 -25.80 8.20
C ALA A 139 -8.50 -25.03 9.29
N GLU A 140 -7.94 -23.87 8.99
CA GLU A 140 -7.29 -22.98 9.97
C GLU A 140 -8.26 -22.55 11.07
N ARG A 141 -9.46 -22.09 10.72
CA ARG A 141 -10.50 -21.72 11.69
C ARG A 141 -10.91 -22.87 12.59
N LYS A 142 -10.98 -24.08 12.05
CA LYS A 142 -11.26 -25.28 12.84
C LYS A 142 -10.15 -25.58 13.84
N LEU A 143 -8.90 -25.36 13.45
CA LEU A 143 -7.74 -25.52 14.34
C LEU A 143 -7.72 -24.44 15.42
N GLU A 144 -8.12 -23.23 15.09
CA GLU A 144 -8.22 -22.10 16.03
C GLU A 144 -9.48 -22.15 16.92
N GLY A 145 -10.39 -23.10 16.68
CA GLY A 145 -11.63 -23.22 17.43
C GLY A 145 -12.63 -22.08 17.16
N THR A 146 -12.43 -21.32 16.09
CA THR A 146 -13.33 -20.24 15.69
C THR A 146 -14.41 -20.76 14.74
N SER A 147 -15.68 -20.48 15.05
CA SER A 147 -16.80 -20.84 14.16
C SER A 147 -16.92 -19.85 13.01
N LYS A 148 -17.43 -20.33 11.86
CA LYS A 148 -17.85 -19.46 10.76
C LYS A 148 -18.82 -18.41 11.31
N THR A 149 -18.35 -17.19 11.46
CA THR A 149 -19.26 -16.08 11.73
C THR A 149 -19.95 -15.79 10.41
N THR A 150 -21.23 -16.08 10.31
CA THR A 150 -22.08 -15.74 9.17
C THR A 150 -22.37 -14.22 9.13
N ARG A 151 -21.43 -13.41 9.51
CA ARG A 151 -21.50 -11.98 9.22
C ARG A 151 -21.21 -11.82 7.75
N ASN A 152 -22.26 -11.58 6.99
CA ASN A 152 -22.16 -10.92 5.69
C ASN A 152 -21.50 -9.56 5.92
N GLU A 153 -20.19 -9.56 6.03
CA GLU A 153 -19.45 -8.34 5.85
C GLU A 153 -19.64 -8.03 4.37
N ASN A 154 -20.43 -7.02 4.05
CA ASN A 154 -20.59 -6.48 2.69
C ASN A 154 -19.26 -5.84 2.29
N MET A 155 -18.23 -6.67 2.14
CA MET A 155 -16.88 -6.29 1.79
C MET A 155 -16.64 -6.62 0.33
N TYR A 156 -16.21 -5.65 -0.41
CA TYR A 156 -15.70 -5.81 -1.78
C TYR A 156 -14.21 -6.11 -1.75
N THR A 157 -13.78 -6.97 -2.64
CA THR A 157 -12.36 -7.16 -2.91
C THR A 157 -11.96 -6.27 -4.07
N LEU A 158 -11.14 -5.29 -3.79
CA LEU A 158 -10.58 -4.37 -4.77
C LEU A 158 -9.18 -4.85 -5.13
N LEU A 159 -8.90 -4.94 -6.43
CA LEU A 159 -7.58 -5.24 -6.95
C LEU A 159 -6.96 -3.95 -7.49
N GLU A 160 -5.96 -3.45 -6.80
CA GLU A 160 -5.16 -2.33 -7.28
C GLU A 160 -3.96 -2.89 -8.04
N CYS A 161 -3.96 -2.70 -9.35
CA CYS A 161 -2.97 -3.28 -10.24
C CYS A 161 -1.97 -2.21 -10.70
N HIS A 162 -0.70 -2.45 -10.43
CA HIS A 162 0.43 -1.71 -11.00
C HIS A 162 1.07 -2.62 -12.05
N VAL A 163 0.88 -2.30 -13.31
CA VAL A 163 1.30 -3.15 -14.43
C VAL A 163 1.90 -2.32 -15.56
N ASN A 164 2.86 -2.90 -16.24
CA ASN A 164 3.38 -2.32 -17.48
C ASN A 164 2.49 -2.79 -18.63
N LEU A 165 1.78 -1.87 -19.27
CA LEU A 165 0.89 -2.15 -20.39
C LEU A 165 1.32 -1.35 -21.61
N ASP A 166 1.35 -2.04 -22.76
CA ASP A 166 1.41 -1.37 -24.05
C ASP A 166 -0.01 -0.91 -24.41
N LEU A 167 -0.23 0.40 -24.34
CA LEU A 167 -1.48 1.03 -24.75
C LEU A 167 -1.32 1.66 -26.12
N GLU A 168 -2.24 1.41 -27.03
CA GLU A 168 -2.28 2.02 -28.34
C GLU A 168 -2.29 3.57 -28.23
N GLY A 169 -1.32 4.22 -28.82
CA GLY A 169 -1.11 5.68 -28.72
C GLY A 169 -0.21 6.13 -27.57
N PHE A 170 0.25 5.22 -26.71
CA PHE A 170 1.24 5.45 -25.65
C PHE A 170 2.44 4.51 -25.81
N GLU A 171 2.69 4.07 -27.03
CA GLU A 171 3.80 3.20 -27.38
C GLU A 171 5.12 3.88 -26.99
N ASP A 172 5.92 3.16 -26.22
CA ASP A 172 7.09 3.71 -25.56
C ASP A 172 8.16 4.12 -26.60
N LEU A 173 8.39 5.39 -26.68
CA LEU A 173 9.56 5.95 -27.34
C LEU A 173 10.73 5.82 -26.38
N GLN A 174 11.48 4.80 -26.46
CA GLN A 174 12.84 4.43 -25.99
C GLN A 174 13.51 5.18 -24.80
N PHE A 175 12.87 6.15 -24.14
CA PHE A 175 13.49 6.99 -23.12
C PHE A 175 12.58 7.38 -21.94
N ARG A 176 11.49 6.69 -21.69
CA ARG A 176 10.74 6.92 -20.45
C ARG A 176 11.13 5.89 -19.41
N GLN A 177 11.57 6.39 -18.26
CA GLN A 177 11.42 5.65 -17.01
C GLN A 177 9.96 5.22 -16.91
N PRO A 178 9.68 3.97 -16.47
CA PRO A 178 8.31 3.52 -16.34
C PRO A 178 7.58 4.46 -15.37
N ASP A 179 6.80 5.36 -15.94
CA ASP A 179 5.79 6.07 -15.18
C ASP A 179 4.82 4.99 -14.71
N LEU A 180 4.85 4.69 -13.44
CA LEU A 180 3.88 3.83 -12.77
C LEU A 180 2.51 4.51 -12.88
N GLU A 181 1.90 4.38 -14.06
CA GLU A 181 0.55 4.87 -14.27
C GLU A 181 -0.40 4.05 -13.42
N ARG A 182 -1.07 4.76 -12.58
CA ARG A 182 -2.13 4.31 -11.71
C ARG A 182 -3.28 3.79 -12.56
N ILE A 183 -3.29 2.49 -12.83
CA ILE A 183 -4.32 1.88 -13.64
C ILE A 183 -5.47 1.42 -12.76
N VAL A 184 -6.59 1.98 -13.12
CA VAL A 184 -7.98 1.61 -12.86
C VAL A 184 -8.15 0.29 -12.11
N SER A 185 -8.67 0.42 -10.89
CA SER A 185 -9.21 -0.67 -10.11
C SER A 185 -10.33 -1.37 -10.89
N LEU A 186 -10.04 -2.55 -11.40
CA LEU A 186 -11.06 -3.42 -11.95
C LEU A 186 -11.77 -4.11 -10.78
N ILE A 187 -13.01 -3.73 -10.57
CA ILE A 187 -13.92 -4.48 -9.70
C ILE A 187 -14.24 -5.77 -10.45
N GLY A 188 -13.46 -6.81 -10.19
CA GLY A 188 -13.69 -8.12 -10.81
C GLY A 188 -14.60 -8.97 -9.95
N ASN A 189 -15.89 -9.00 -10.24
CA ASN A 189 -16.70 -10.16 -9.90
C ASN A 189 -16.34 -11.27 -10.87
N ARG A 190 -15.69 -12.32 -10.41
CA ARG A 190 -15.69 -13.60 -11.12
C ARG A 190 -16.74 -14.48 -10.48
N THR A 191 -17.76 -14.74 -11.27
CA THR A 191 -18.67 -15.88 -11.16
C THR A 191 -17.92 -17.20 -11.03
#